data_d7f6585e5c1a017da8bf200d7dcb7152
#
_entry.id   d7f6585e5c1a017da8bf200d7dcb7152
#
_cell.length_a   1.000
_cell.length_b   1.000
_cell.length_c   1.000
_cell.angle_alpha   90.00
_cell.angle_beta   90.00
_cell.angle_gamma   90.00
#
_symmetry.space_group_name_H-M   'P 1'
#
loop_
_entity.id
_entity.type
_entity.pdbx_description
1 polymer ?
#
loop_
_entity_poly.entity_id
_entity_poly.type
_entity_poly.pdbx_seq_one_letter_code
_entity_poly.pdbx_strand_id
1 'polypeptide(L)'
;MMDLFTNLDLFNVLNEYTDLRSLCDTCLILLTFKQYIIYKLNNEYSLLYYDDILFRNRVLNKIFIPNKQLQLDLSESDNITDVSALGNIHTLDLSYCKNITSVSALGNVHTLDLRECKNITDVSSLGNVYSLNLRWCYNITDVSALGNVYNLDLSWCYNITDVSALSKVHTLDLSYCDKINDVSALGKVHTLNLDRCKNITDVSALGKVHTLNLSSCNITDVSALGKVHTLDLSYCKNITDVKALGNVHCLNLSYSKQITDVSALGKVHTLNLRECNKITDVSTLGNVHTLDLRKCNKIKDVSALGNVYDLNLSCCENIKDVSALGNVHTLDLSCCCDITDISALGNVHTLILHYHLNKYKNGS
;
A
#
# COMPACT_ATOMS: atom_id res chain seq x y z
N MET A 1 -4.14 36.17 20.62
CA MET A 1 -2.67 35.94 20.50
C MET A 1 -2.24 34.54 20.90
N MET A 2 -3.18 33.69 21.37
CA MET A 2 -2.90 32.29 21.77
C MET A 2 -3.04 31.25 20.62
N ASP A 3 -3.75 31.59 19.56
CA ASP A 3 -4.05 30.63 18.46
C ASP A 3 -2.99 30.55 17.35
N LEU A 4 -1.99 31.45 17.40
CA LEU A 4 -0.94 31.50 16.36
C LEU A 4 0.18 30.45 16.53
N PHE A 5 0.29 29.83 17.71
CA PHE A 5 1.38 28.93 18.04
C PHE A 5 0.98 27.45 18.14
N THR A 6 -0.25 27.11 17.80
CA THR A 6 -0.72 25.70 17.71
C THR A 6 -0.45 25.09 16.34
N ASN A 7 0.12 25.83 15.40
CA ASN A 7 0.34 25.36 14.04
C ASN A 7 1.76 24.77 13.89
N LEU A 8 1.83 23.47 13.63
CA LEU A 8 3.06 22.71 13.36
C LEU A 8 3.92 23.37 12.25
N ASP A 9 3.23 24.05 11.30
CA ASP A 9 3.87 24.77 10.20
C ASP A 9 4.69 25.99 10.68
N LEU A 10 4.25 26.65 11.76
CA LEU A 10 4.98 27.80 12.29
C LEU A 10 6.29 27.38 12.98
N PHE A 11 6.32 26.21 13.60
CA PHE A 11 7.54 25.65 14.20
C PHE A 11 8.53 25.21 13.11
N ASN A 12 8.05 24.65 12.02
CA ASN A 12 8.88 24.32 10.87
C ASN A 12 9.44 25.59 10.21
N VAL A 13 8.64 26.66 10.09
CA VAL A 13 9.08 27.97 9.60
C VAL A 13 10.11 28.61 10.53
N LEU A 14 9.95 28.49 11.85
CA LEU A 14 10.94 29.01 12.80
C LEU A 14 12.24 28.21 12.77
N ASN A 15 12.19 26.90 12.50
CA ASN A 15 13.38 26.07 12.27
C ASN A 15 14.15 26.44 10.99
N GLU A 16 13.47 26.98 9.96
CA GLU A 16 14.11 27.45 8.73
C GLU A 16 14.80 28.80 8.88
N TYR A 17 14.41 29.62 9.86
CA TYR A 17 14.85 31.02 9.98
C TYR A 17 15.66 31.33 11.24
N THR A 18 15.76 30.42 12.20
CA THR A 18 16.50 30.68 13.46
C THR A 18 17.50 29.58 13.76
N ASP A 19 18.72 29.98 14.12
CA ASP A 19 19.69 29.07 14.67
C ASP A 19 19.10 28.39 15.94
N LEU A 20 18.99 27.08 15.93
CA LEU A 20 18.52 26.30 17.09
C LEU A 20 19.31 26.57 18.35
N ARG A 21 20.57 27.04 18.25
CA ARG A 21 21.38 27.54 19.38
C ARG A 21 20.74 28.75 20.03
N SER A 22 20.23 29.67 19.22
CA SER A 22 19.51 30.88 19.67
C SER A 22 18.14 30.55 20.28
N LEU A 23 17.39 29.62 19.71
CA LEU A 23 16.09 29.17 20.21
C LEU A 23 16.19 28.43 21.56
N CYS A 24 17.25 27.63 21.78
CA CYS A 24 17.48 26.95 23.05
C CYS A 24 17.79 27.93 24.18
N ASP A 25 18.35 29.07 23.88
CA ASP A 25 18.81 30.04 24.91
C ASP A 25 17.77 31.14 25.21
N THR A 26 16.83 31.43 24.29
CA THR A 26 15.91 32.59 24.41
C THR A 26 14.45 32.26 24.59
N CYS A 27 13.95 31.00 24.46
CA CYS A 27 12.52 30.72 24.36
C CYS A 27 11.95 29.99 25.59
N LEU A 28 11.68 30.74 26.66
CA LEU A 28 10.83 30.31 27.79
C LEU A 28 9.38 29.98 27.31
N ILE A 29 8.94 30.54 26.18
CA ILE A 29 7.60 30.36 25.60
C ILE A 29 7.41 28.95 25.04
N LEU A 30 8.43 28.35 24.45
CA LEU A 30 8.38 26.96 23.96
C LEU A 30 8.29 25.94 25.09
N LEU A 31 8.67 26.29 26.32
CA LEU A 31 8.58 25.42 27.50
C LEU A 31 7.14 25.24 28.03
N THR A 32 6.21 26.14 27.69
CA THR A 32 4.80 26.06 28.13
C THR A 32 3.91 25.21 27.25
N PHE A 33 4.31 24.87 26.03
CA PHE A 33 3.51 24.03 25.10
C PHE A 33 3.84 22.52 25.21
N LYS A 34 4.08 22.05 26.38
CA LYS A 34 4.75 20.80 26.75
C LYS A 34 4.04 19.50 26.46
N GLN A 35 2.76 19.46 26.08
CA GLN A 35 1.99 18.21 26.08
C GLN A 35 1.84 17.48 24.73
N TYR A 36 2.08 18.12 23.58
CA TYR A 36 1.71 17.53 22.28
C TYR A 36 2.68 17.79 21.10
N ILE A 37 3.93 18.14 21.33
CA ILE A 37 4.83 18.52 20.21
C ILE A 37 5.82 17.42 19.90
N ILE A 38 5.74 16.87 18.67
CA ILE A 38 6.80 16.10 18.03
C ILE A 38 7.89 17.10 17.61
N TYR A 39 9.12 16.93 18.10
CA TYR A 39 10.24 17.74 17.66
C TYR A 39 10.91 17.05 16.49
N LYS A 40 10.75 17.60 15.30
CA LYS A 40 11.48 17.18 14.10
C LYS A 40 12.73 18.06 13.97
N LEU A 41 13.91 17.44 13.97
CA LEU A 41 15.12 18.08 13.50
C LEU A 41 15.21 17.90 11.98
N ASN A 42 15.58 18.95 11.26
CA ASN A 42 15.92 18.82 9.85
C ASN A 42 17.19 17.99 9.69
N ASN A 43 17.57 17.64 8.47
CA ASN A 43 18.71 16.76 8.20
C ASN A 43 20.01 17.32 8.80
N GLU A 44 20.31 18.62 8.65
CA GLU A 44 21.51 19.27 9.18
C GLU A 44 21.60 19.15 10.71
N TYR A 45 20.51 19.45 11.43
CA TYR A 45 20.48 19.34 12.89
C TYR A 45 20.38 17.89 13.38
N SER A 46 19.85 16.98 12.58
CA SER A 46 19.88 15.55 12.87
C SER A 46 21.31 15.01 12.81
N LEU A 47 22.08 15.43 11.82
CA LEU A 47 23.51 15.11 11.74
C LEU A 47 24.30 15.75 12.88
N LEU A 48 24.00 17.01 13.23
CA LEU A 48 24.63 17.66 14.37
C LEU A 48 24.29 16.95 15.70
N TYR A 49 23.04 16.46 15.85
CA TYR A 49 22.66 15.64 17.01
C TYR A 49 23.46 14.34 17.07
N TYR A 50 23.74 13.74 15.92
CA TYR A 50 24.51 12.52 15.82
C TYR A 50 26.00 12.78 16.15
N ASP A 51 26.59 13.78 15.55
CA ASP A 51 28.05 14.03 15.61
C ASP A 51 28.50 14.78 16.88
N ASP A 52 27.71 15.72 17.41
CA ASP A 52 28.07 16.59 18.51
C ASP A 52 27.37 16.19 19.82
N ILE A 53 28.14 15.59 20.74
CA ILE A 53 27.64 15.17 22.05
C ILE A 53 27.16 16.35 22.91
N LEU A 54 27.73 17.54 22.76
CA LEU A 54 27.31 18.72 23.52
C LEU A 54 25.98 19.24 22.99
N PHE A 55 25.79 19.27 21.68
CA PHE A 55 24.49 19.59 21.05
C PHE A 55 23.44 18.57 21.46
N ARG A 56 23.75 17.28 21.36
CA ARG A 56 22.85 16.17 21.78
C ARG A 56 22.39 16.35 23.21
N ASN A 57 23.36 16.60 24.15
CA ASN A 57 23.02 16.79 25.56
C ASN A 57 22.17 18.05 25.80
N ARG A 58 22.39 19.13 25.04
CA ARG A 58 21.53 20.32 25.10
C ARG A 58 20.10 20.02 24.63
N VAL A 59 19.96 19.33 23.53
CA VAL A 59 18.64 18.87 23.01
C VAL A 59 17.98 18.01 24.07
N LEU A 60 18.66 17.00 24.61
CA LEU A 60 18.10 16.08 25.62
C LEU A 60 17.71 16.81 26.91
N ASN A 61 18.53 17.70 27.41
CA ASN A 61 18.30 18.36 28.70
C ASN A 61 17.27 19.51 28.61
N LYS A 62 17.21 20.24 27.49
CA LYS A 62 16.31 21.39 27.33
C LYS A 62 15.00 21.08 26.62
N ILE A 63 14.99 20.12 25.71
CA ILE A 63 13.82 19.76 24.89
C ILE A 63 13.11 18.54 25.46
N PHE A 64 13.83 17.66 26.15
CA PHE A 64 13.31 16.41 26.68
C PHE A 64 12.51 16.61 27.95
N ILE A 65 11.19 16.76 27.80
CA ILE A 65 10.24 16.60 28.91
C ILE A 65 9.55 15.24 28.71
N PRO A 66 9.24 14.51 29.79
CA PRO A 66 8.55 13.22 29.71
C PRO A 66 7.36 13.33 28.73
N ASN A 67 7.25 12.41 27.75
CA ASN A 67 6.25 12.33 26.68
C ASN A 67 6.57 13.11 25.37
N LYS A 68 7.78 13.55 25.10
CA LYS A 68 8.15 14.16 23.84
C LYS A 68 8.78 13.16 22.88
N GLN A 69 8.33 13.24 21.65
CA GLN A 69 8.71 12.36 20.58
C GLN A 69 9.71 13.09 19.67
N LEU A 70 11.00 12.87 19.87
CA LEU A 70 12.02 13.39 18.98
C LEU A 70 12.03 12.60 17.67
N GLN A 71 12.00 13.32 16.56
CA GLN A 71 12.12 12.77 15.21
C GLN A 71 13.44 13.25 14.59
N LEU A 72 14.25 12.31 14.13
CA LEU A 72 15.49 12.55 13.39
C LEU A 72 15.39 11.99 11.98
N ASP A 73 15.93 12.75 11.04
CA ASP A 73 16.14 12.33 9.67
C ASP A 73 17.65 12.31 9.41
N LEU A 74 18.19 11.10 9.34
CA LEU A 74 19.61 10.81 9.11
C LEU A 74 19.79 10.00 7.81
N SER A 75 18.77 10.03 6.95
CA SER A 75 18.77 9.28 5.70
C SER A 75 19.94 9.65 4.78
N GLU A 76 20.33 8.70 3.94
CA GLU A 76 21.40 8.86 2.94
C GLU A 76 22.78 9.23 3.51
N SER A 77 23.00 8.98 4.82
CA SER A 77 24.22 9.39 5.50
C SER A 77 25.22 8.22 5.59
N ASP A 78 26.13 8.14 4.65
CA ASP A 78 27.14 7.07 4.59
C ASP A 78 28.14 7.12 5.78
N ASN A 79 28.23 8.21 6.52
CA ASN A 79 29.11 8.35 7.70
C ASN A 79 28.56 7.66 8.94
N ILE A 80 27.28 7.29 8.95
CA ILE A 80 26.66 6.67 10.12
C ILE A 80 27.01 5.18 10.14
N THR A 81 27.74 4.79 11.18
CA THR A 81 28.14 3.40 11.44
C THR A 81 27.71 2.93 12.82
N ASP A 82 27.74 3.81 13.83
CA ASP A 82 27.36 3.53 15.22
C ASP A 82 26.04 4.23 15.56
N VAL A 83 25.00 3.44 15.87
CA VAL A 83 23.66 3.94 16.23
C VAL A 83 23.39 3.85 17.74
N SER A 84 24.41 3.59 18.57
CA SER A 84 24.27 3.37 20.01
C SER A 84 23.62 4.54 20.76
N ALA A 85 23.83 5.78 20.30
CA ALA A 85 23.27 6.99 20.89
C ALA A 85 21.80 7.28 20.46
N LEU A 86 21.23 6.52 19.53
CA LEU A 86 19.93 6.81 18.89
C LEU A 86 18.77 6.00 19.47
N GLY A 87 19.02 5.09 20.39
CA GLY A 87 18.02 4.16 20.92
C GLY A 87 16.82 4.77 21.66
N ASN A 88 16.90 6.05 22.06
CA ASN A 88 15.81 6.75 22.74
C ASN A 88 15.03 7.70 21.82
N ILE A 89 15.29 7.67 20.52
CA ILE A 89 14.58 8.48 19.54
C ILE A 89 13.21 7.84 19.27
N HIS A 90 12.16 8.66 19.17
CA HIS A 90 10.82 8.14 18.89
C HIS A 90 10.66 7.75 17.40
N THR A 91 11.02 8.66 16.50
CA THR A 91 10.93 8.43 15.06
C THR A 91 12.31 8.67 14.45
N LEU A 92 12.84 7.65 13.80
CA LEU A 92 14.21 7.66 13.28
C LEU A 92 14.22 7.15 11.83
N ASP A 93 14.69 8.01 10.93
CA ASP A 93 14.96 7.65 9.55
C ASP A 93 16.48 7.48 9.37
N LEU A 94 16.88 6.26 9.05
CA LEU A 94 18.24 5.84 8.72
C LEU A 94 18.26 5.19 7.32
N SER A 95 17.24 5.46 6.51
CA SER A 95 17.16 4.86 5.18
C SER A 95 18.39 5.22 4.34
N TYR A 96 18.84 4.26 3.55
CA TYR A 96 20.04 4.36 2.69
C TYR A 96 21.38 4.56 3.45
N CYS A 97 21.43 4.40 4.78
CA CYS A 97 22.68 4.42 5.54
C CYS A 97 23.41 3.08 5.35
N LYS A 98 24.21 2.99 4.30
CA LYS A 98 24.79 1.71 3.83
C LYS A 98 25.82 1.11 4.78
N ASN A 99 26.41 1.90 5.68
CA ASN A 99 27.50 1.45 6.55
C ASN A 99 27.04 0.99 7.94
N ILE A 100 25.72 1.02 8.22
CA ILE A 100 25.16 0.44 9.44
C ILE A 100 25.20 -1.09 9.33
N THR A 101 25.81 -1.72 10.32
CA THR A 101 25.87 -3.20 10.44
C THR A 101 25.14 -3.70 11.68
N SER A 102 25.06 -2.91 12.75
CA SER A 102 24.38 -3.27 13.99
C SER A 102 23.27 -2.28 14.33
N VAL A 103 22.12 -2.80 14.71
CA VAL A 103 20.93 -2.04 15.14
C VAL A 103 20.50 -2.40 16.57
N SER A 104 21.40 -3.03 17.34
CA SER A 104 21.12 -3.57 18.67
C SER A 104 20.61 -2.52 19.66
N ALA A 105 20.98 -1.26 19.50
CA ALA A 105 20.53 -0.15 20.35
C ALA A 105 19.13 0.39 20.00
N LEU A 106 18.56 0.05 18.85
CA LEU A 106 17.36 0.69 18.31
C LEU A 106 16.03 0.06 18.74
N GLY A 107 16.05 -0.95 19.59
CA GLY A 107 14.86 -1.72 20.00
C GLY A 107 13.77 -0.93 20.71
N ASN A 108 14.04 0.28 21.22
CA ASN A 108 13.06 1.15 21.87
C ASN A 108 12.54 2.28 20.95
N VAL A 109 13.05 2.39 19.72
CA VAL A 109 12.54 3.34 18.73
C VAL A 109 11.10 2.94 18.38
N HIS A 110 10.19 3.91 18.33
CA HIS A 110 8.79 3.62 18.03
C HIS A 110 8.57 3.44 16.51
N THR A 111 9.09 4.37 15.71
CA THR A 111 9.03 4.30 14.23
C THR A 111 10.43 4.36 13.68
N LEU A 112 10.83 3.32 12.95
CA LEU A 112 12.19 3.14 12.46
C LEU A 112 12.19 2.81 10.97
N ASP A 113 12.86 3.64 10.18
CA ASP A 113 13.12 3.37 8.77
C ASP A 113 14.60 2.99 8.58
N LEU A 114 14.83 1.76 8.15
CA LEU A 114 16.12 1.17 7.82
C LEU A 114 16.17 0.70 6.36
N ARG A 115 15.29 1.19 5.53
CA ARG A 115 15.19 0.84 4.11
C ARG A 115 16.55 1.00 3.42
N GLU A 116 16.93 0.02 2.60
CA GLU A 116 18.21 -0.01 1.87
C GLU A 116 19.48 -0.10 2.76
N CYS A 117 19.36 -0.35 4.07
CA CYS A 117 20.51 -0.63 4.95
C CYS A 117 20.98 -2.08 4.75
N LYS A 118 21.65 -2.33 3.63
CA LYS A 118 21.93 -3.68 3.11
C LYS A 118 22.88 -4.52 3.96
N ASN A 119 23.69 -3.87 4.83
CA ASN A 119 24.65 -4.57 5.66
C ASN A 119 24.08 -5.08 7.00
N ILE A 120 22.80 -4.79 7.28
CA ILE A 120 22.11 -5.34 8.45
C ILE A 120 21.79 -6.81 8.18
N THR A 121 22.14 -7.67 9.14
CA THR A 121 21.84 -9.10 9.12
C THR A 121 21.05 -9.53 10.36
N ASP A 122 21.29 -8.91 11.51
CA ASP A 122 20.64 -9.22 12.78
C ASP A 122 19.65 -8.11 13.16
N VAL A 123 18.38 -8.48 13.28
CA VAL A 123 17.25 -7.62 13.66
C VAL A 123 16.58 -8.09 14.97
N SER A 124 17.25 -8.96 15.72
CA SER A 124 16.70 -9.59 16.93
C SER A 124 16.29 -8.58 18.02
N SER A 125 16.95 -7.41 18.07
CA SER A 125 16.63 -6.33 18.99
C SER A 125 15.38 -5.52 18.64
N LEU A 126 14.86 -5.62 17.40
CA LEU A 126 13.83 -4.71 16.88
C LEU A 126 12.39 -5.17 17.15
N GLY A 127 12.19 -6.24 17.88
CA GLY A 127 10.86 -6.84 18.11
C GLY A 127 9.85 -5.96 18.85
N ASN A 128 10.27 -4.88 19.52
CA ASN A 128 9.40 -3.93 20.22
C ASN A 128 9.13 -2.64 19.41
N VAL A 129 9.76 -2.47 18.25
CA VAL A 129 9.48 -1.34 17.36
C VAL A 129 8.03 -1.43 16.88
N TYR A 130 7.28 -0.33 16.94
CA TYR A 130 5.88 -0.33 16.53
C TYR A 130 5.72 -0.32 15.00
N SER A 131 6.47 0.53 14.32
CA SER A 131 6.49 0.60 12.85
C SER A 131 7.92 0.50 12.34
N LEU A 132 8.21 -0.57 11.59
CA LEU A 132 9.55 -0.93 11.14
C LEU A 132 9.57 -1.12 9.63
N ASN A 133 10.42 -0.36 8.95
CA ASN A 133 10.68 -0.50 7.54
C ASN A 133 12.09 -1.08 7.31
N LEU A 134 12.15 -2.30 6.78
CA LEU A 134 13.37 -3.04 6.41
C LEU A 134 13.41 -3.35 4.90
N ARG A 135 12.64 -2.61 4.11
CA ARG A 135 12.59 -2.82 2.66
C ARG A 135 14.00 -2.80 2.05
N TRP A 136 14.29 -3.76 1.16
CA TRP A 136 15.60 -3.92 0.50
C TRP A 136 16.77 -4.30 1.44
N CYS A 137 16.51 -4.68 2.69
CA CYS A 137 17.53 -5.24 3.57
C CYS A 137 17.71 -6.74 3.28
N TYR A 138 18.20 -7.06 2.11
CA TYR A 138 18.19 -8.42 1.57
C TYR A 138 19.14 -9.42 2.26
N ASN A 139 20.03 -8.98 3.15
CA ASN A 139 20.88 -9.86 3.94
C ASN A 139 20.21 -10.39 5.21
N ILE A 140 19.00 -9.90 5.54
CA ILE A 140 18.19 -10.44 6.63
C ILE A 140 17.64 -11.81 6.21
N THR A 141 17.81 -12.81 7.07
CA THR A 141 17.28 -14.16 6.89
C THR A 141 16.37 -14.59 8.02
N ASP A 142 16.65 -14.15 9.26
CA ASP A 142 15.87 -14.45 10.44
C ASP A 142 15.03 -13.23 10.88
N VAL A 143 13.72 -13.40 10.93
CA VAL A 143 12.74 -12.40 11.35
C VAL A 143 11.91 -12.88 12.55
N SER A 144 12.37 -13.94 13.23
CA SER A 144 11.66 -14.59 14.35
C SER A 144 11.36 -13.63 15.51
N ALA A 145 12.22 -12.63 15.75
CA ALA A 145 12.03 -11.63 16.78
C ALA A 145 10.97 -10.56 16.44
N LEU A 146 10.56 -10.41 15.17
CA LEU A 146 9.73 -9.30 14.71
C LEU A 146 8.21 -9.53 14.87
N GLY A 147 7.79 -10.63 15.48
CA GLY A 147 6.39 -11.03 15.59
C GLY A 147 5.48 -10.08 16.38
N ASN A 148 6.02 -9.13 17.15
CA ASN A 148 5.22 -8.14 17.88
C ASN A 148 5.23 -6.74 17.22
N VAL A 149 5.97 -6.55 16.14
CA VAL A 149 5.93 -5.30 15.34
C VAL A 149 4.52 -5.13 14.79
N TYR A 150 3.95 -3.93 14.89
CA TYR A 150 2.58 -3.69 14.43
C TYR A 150 2.51 -3.45 12.91
N ASN A 151 3.36 -2.58 12.38
CA ASN A 151 3.53 -2.35 10.95
C ASN A 151 4.94 -2.77 10.53
N LEU A 152 5.05 -3.75 9.64
CA LEU A 152 6.33 -4.33 9.21
C LEU A 152 6.42 -4.38 7.69
N ASP A 153 7.40 -3.67 7.13
CA ASP A 153 7.75 -3.77 5.72
C ASP A 153 9.06 -4.55 5.57
N LEU A 154 8.97 -5.73 4.99
CA LEU A 154 10.06 -6.63 4.62
C LEU A 154 10.13 -6.82 3.10
N SER A 155 9.50 -5.94 2.33
CA SER A 155 9.48 -6.07 0.88
C SER A 155 10.89 -6.08 0.30
N TRP A 156 11.10 -6.95 -0.69
CA TRP A 156 12.41 -7.17 -1.32
C TRP A 156 13.50 -7.78 -0.40
N CYS A 157 13.12 -8.32 0.77
CA CYS A 157 14.01 -9.12 1.61
C CYS A 157 13.99 -10.58 1.12
N TYR A 158 14.47 -10.82 -0.08
CA TYR A 158 14.31 -12.09 -0.79
C TYR A 158 15.08 -13.28 -0.21
N ASN A 159 15.83 -13.10 0.89
CA ASN A 159 16.49 -14.20 1.60
C ASN A 159 15.67 -14.76 2.78
N ILE A 160 14.54 -14.14 3.13
CA ILE A 160 13.62 -14.65 4.15
C ILE A 160 12.92 -15.90 3.60
N THR A 161 12.88 -16.96 4.41
CA THR A 161 12.19 -18.21 4.10
C THR A 161 11.11 -18.57 5.10
N ASP A 162 11.33 -18.26 6.39
CA ASP A 162 10.39 -18.55 7.47
C ASP A 162 9.75 -17.27 7.99
N VAL A 163 8.42 -17.20 7.95
CA VAL A 163 7.58 -16.09 8.42
C VAL A 163 6.61 -16.53 9.51
N SER A 164 6.80 -17.72 10.08
CA SER A 164 5.89 -18.33 11.07
C SER A 164 5.71 -17.47 12.33
N ALA A 165 6.73 -16.72 12.74
CA ALA A 165 6.69 -15.83 13.89
C ALA A 165 5.84 -14.57 13.66
N LEU A 166 5.53 -14.19 12.41
CA LEU A 166 4.89 -12.92 12.06
C LEU A 166 3.36 -12.93 12.17
N SER A 167 2.78 -13.96 12.75
CA SER A 167 1.32 -14.18 12.84
C SER A 167 0.53 -13.11 13.61
N LYS A 168 1.20 -12.25 14.40
CA LYS A 168 0.57 -11.17 15.18
C LYS A 168 0.78 -9.78 14.58
N VAL A 169 1.60 -9.65 13.56
CA VAL A 169 1.80 -8.39 12.83
C VAL A 169 0.46 -7.95 12.25
N HIS A 170 0.12 -6.67 12.39
CA HIS A 170 -1.16 -6.15 11.88
C HIS A 170 -1.08 -5.84 10.39
N THR A 171 -0.06 -5.09 9.99
CA THR A 171 0.21 -4.76 8.57
C THR A 171 1.57 -5.31 8.19
N LEU A 172 1.60 -6.21 7.22
CA LEU A 172 2.79 -6.94 6.79
C LEU A 172 2.98 -6.85 5.28
N ASP A 173 4.11 -6.29 4.85
CA ASP A 173 4.53 -6.33 3.46
C ASP A 173 5.71 -7.31 3.29
N LEU A 174 5.47 -8.35 2.50
CA LEU A 174 6.45 -9.37 2.10
C LEU A 174 6.60 -9.42 0.58
N SER A 175 6.17 -8.36 -0.12
CA SER A 175 6.23 -8.37 -1.58
C SER A 175 7.66 -8.59 -2.09
N TYR A 176 7.78 -9.35 -3.17
CA TYR A 176 9.07 -9.76 -3.75
C TYR A 176 9.96 -10.65 -2.85
N CYS A 177 9.40 -11.28 -1.81
CA CYS A 177 10.12 -12.28 -1.00
C CYS A 177 9.98 -13.67 -1.65
N ASP A 178 10.65 -13.88 -2.76
CA ASP A 178 10.47 -15.06 -3.64
C ASP A 178 10.80 -16.40 -2.97
N LYS A 179 11.55 -16.44 -1.85
CA LYS A 179 11.88 -17.70 -1.16
C LYS A 179 10.82 -18.19 -0.17
N ILE A 180 9.83 -17.34 0.14
CA ILE A 180 8.71 -17.74 1.01
C ILE A 180 7.80 -18.69 0.23
N ASN A 181 7.49 -19.83 0.82
CA ASN A 181 6.58 -20.84 0.27
C ASN A 181 5.46 -21.24 1.25
N ASP A 182 5.65 -21.03 2.56
CA ASP A 182 4.65 -21.32 3.58
C ASP A 182 4.18 -20.01 4.24
N VAL A 183 2.87 -19.74 4.12
CA VAL A 183 2.18 -18.57 4.70
C VAL A 183 1.06 -18.99 5.65
N SER A 184 1.04 -20.25 6.07
CA SER A 184 -0.01 -20.84 6.92
C SER A 184 -0.20 -20.11 8.25
N ALA A 185 0.87 -19.53 8.81
CA ALA A 185 0.82 -18.77 10.05
C ALA A 185 0.18 -17.37 9.88
N LEU A 186 0.09 -16.81 8.66
CA LEU A 186 -0.26 -15.40 8.42
C LEU A 186 -1.77 -15.13 8.35
N GLY A 187 -2.61 -16.14 8.55
CA GLY A 187 -4.07 -16.02 8.43
C GLY A 187 -4.76 -15.07 9.43
N LYS A 188 -4.03 -14.50 10.39
CA LYS A 188 -4.54 -13.50 11.36
C LYS A 188 -4.04 -12.08 11.09
N VAL A 189 -3.12 -11.89 10.16
CA VAL A 189 -2.66 -10.58 9.72
C VAL A 189 -3.84 -9.83 9.11
N HIS A 190 -4.00 -8.54 9.46
CA HIS A 190 -5.12 -7.75 8.95
C HIS A 190 -4.89 -7.29 7.50
N THR A 191 -3.72 -6.72 7.24
CA THR A 191 -3.32 -6.28 5.90
C THR A 191 -2.04 -7.00 5.51
N LEU A 192 -2.10 -7.82 4.45
CA LEU A 192 -0.99 -8.67 4.00
C LEU A 192 -0.71 -8.43 2.50
N ASN A 193 0.53 -8.05 2.21
CA ASN A 193 1.01 -7.92 0.84
C ASN A 193 2.02 -9.03 0.53
N LEU A 194 1.68 -9.87 -0.44
CA LEU A 194 2.48 -10.98 -0.96
C LEU A 194 2.70 -10.84 -2.49
N ASP A 195 2.59 -9.60 -3.03
CA ASP A 195 2.82 -9.39 -4.46
C ASP A 195 4.14 -10.02 -4.91
N ARG A 196 4.08 -10.76 -6.00
CA ARG A 196 5.24 -11.45 -6.61
C ARG A 196 5.97 -12.46 -5.75
N CYS A 197 5.38 -12.97 -4.68
CA CYS A 197 5.89 -14.14 -3.97
C CYS A 197 5.59 -15.43 -4.77
N LYS A 198 6.41 -15.72 -5.76
CA LYS A 198 6.12 -16.74 -6.80
C LYS A 198 6.11 -18.19 -6.31
N ASN A 199 6.73 -18.46 -5.16
CA ASN A 199 6.77 -19.81 -4.61
C ASN A 199 5.58 -20.13 -3.68
N ILE A 200 4.72 -19.15 -3.41
CA ILE A 200 3.46 -19.38 -2.70
C ILE A 200 2.47 -20.04 -3.67
N THR A 201 1.97 -21.21 -3.27
CA THR A 201 0.96 -21.97 -4.02
C THR A 201 -0.27 -22.27 -3.17
N ASP A 202 -0.11 -22.45 -1.85
CA ASP A 202 -1.19 -22.67 -0.90
C ASP A 202 -1.51 -21.39 -0.11
N VAL A 203 -2.75 -20.91 -0.26
CA VAL A 203 -3.30 -19.72 0.42
C VAL A 203 -4.52 -20.05 1.28
N SER A 204 -4.73 -21.34 1.58
CA SER A 204 -5.90 -21.83 2.31
C SER A 204 -6.07 -21.21 3.71
N ALA A 205 -4.97 -20.86 4.37
CA ALA A 205 -4.97 -20.20 5.67
C ALA A 205 -5.37 -18.72 5.64
N LEU A 206 -5.31 -18.05 4.47
CA LEU A 206 -5.43 -16.59 4.35
C LEU A 206 -6.87 -16.06 4.27
N GLY A 207 -7.86 -16.92 4.32
CA GLY A 207 -9.28 -16.55 4.16
C GLY A 207 -9.87 -15.61 5.21
N LYS A 208 -9.13 -15.27 6.29
CA LYS A 208 -9.55 -14.31 7.31
C LYS A 208 -8.78 -12.97 7.26
N VAL A 209 -7.81 -12.85 6.38
CA VAL A 209 -7.11 -11.59 6.12
C VAL A 209 -8.12 -10.59 5.57
N HIS A 210 -8.10 -9.34 6.05
CA HIS A 210 -9.06 -8.32 5.60
C HIS A 210 -8.65 -7.74 4.25
N THR A 211 -7.39 -7.32 4.12
CA THR A 211 -6.83 -6.80 2.86
C THR A 211 -5.66 -7.68 2.44
N LEU A 212 -5.79 -8.34 1.30
CA LEU A 212 -4.83 -9.32 0.80
C LEU A 212 -4.42 -9.01 -0.64
N ASN A 213 -3.11 -8.84 -0.85
CA ASN A 213 -2.53 -8.73 -2.17
C ASN A 213 -1.71 -10.00 -2.49
N LEU A 214 -2.14 -10.72 -3.51
CA LEU A 214 -1.50 -11.93 -4.06
C LEU A 214 -1.15 -11.73 -5.55
N SER A 215 -1.04 -10.49 -6.01
CA SER A 215 -0.81 -10.23 -7.43
C SER A 215 0.46 -10.93 -7.91
N SER A 216 0.44 -11.41 -9.14
CA SER A 216 1.59 -12.11 -9.77
C SER A 216 2.08 -13.36 -9.03
N CYS A 217 1.30 -13.94 -8.11
CA CYS A 217 1.59 -15.24 -7.49
C CYS A 217 1.18 -16.41 -8.38
N ASN A 218 1.77 -17.60 -8.13
CA ASN A 218 1.51 -18.81 -8.91
C ASN A 218 0.35 -19.69 -8.37
N ILE A 219 -0.59 -19.07 -7.67
CA ILE A 219 -1.74 -19.77 -7.06
C ILE A 219 -2.74 -20.25 -8.13
N THR A 220 -3.43 -21.35 -7.81
CA THR A 220 -4.48 -21.95 -8.64
C THR A 220 -5.81 -22.03 -7.89
N ASP A 221 -5.78 -22.37 -6.61
CA ASP A 221 -6.94 -22.48 -5.75
C ASP A 221 -7.14 -21.24 -4.89
N VAL A 222 -8.28 -20.59 -5.04
CA VAL A 222 -8.71 -19.39 -4.30
C VAL A 222 -9.97 -19.64 -3.47
N SER A 223 -10.36 -20.91 -3.32
CA SER A 223 -11.63 -21.30 -2.67
C SER A 223 -11.74 -20.81 -1.22
N ALA A 224 -10.63 -20.69 -0.49
CA ALA A 224 -10.61 -20.19 0.87
C ALA A 224 -10.78 -18.66 0.99
N LEU A 225 -10.60 -17.89 -0.11
CA LEU A 225 -10.46 -16.42 -0.06
C LEU A 225 -11.79 -15.66 -0.12
N GLY A 226 -12.92 -16.34 -0.20
CA GLY A 226 -14.25 -15.72 -0.37
C GLY A 226 -14.74 -14.83 0.77
N LYS A 227 -14.02 -14.74 1.91
CA LYS A 227 -14.34 -13.85 3.03
C LYS A 227 -13.36 -12.67 3.16
N VAL A 228 -12.34 -12.60 2.34
CA VAL A 228 -11.43 -11.44 2.25
C VAL A 228 -12.24 -10.24 1.79
N HIS A 229 -12.05 -9.08 2.41
CA HIS A 229 -12.79 -7.88 2.05
C HIS A 229 -12.21 -7.22 0.79
N THR A 230 -10.91 -7.00 0.77
CA THR A 230 -10.18 -6.43 -0.38
C THR A 230 -9.13 -7.43 -0.86
N LEU A 231 -9.27 -7.90 -2.08
CA LEU A 231 -8.44 -8.98 -2.66
C LEU A 231 -7.87 -8.58 -4.02
N ASP A 232 -6.55 -8.57 -4.12
CA ASP A 232 -5.84 -8.41 -5.39
C ASP A 232 -5.26 -9.76 -5.85
N LEU A 233 -5.75 -10.25 -6.98
CA LEU A 233 -5.32 -11.45 -7.70
C LEU A 233 -4.88 -11.11 -9.13
N SER A 234 -4.50 -9.86 -9.37
CA SER A 234 -4.08 -9.44 -10.71
C SER A 234 -2.84 -10.21 -11.16
N TYR A 235 -2.74 -10.44 -12.46
CA TYR A 235 -1.64 -11.21 -13.07
C TYR A 235 -1.49 -12.67 -12.56
N CYS A 236 -2.46 -13.21 -11.82
CA CYS A 236 -2.47 -14.63 -11.42
C CYS A 236 -2.89 -15.49 -12.61
N LYS A 237 -1.90 -15.96 -13.38
CA LYS A 237 -2.10 -16.58 -14.69
C LYS A 237 -2.73 -17.97 -14.62
N ASN A 238 -2.76 -18.61 -13.45
CA ASN A 238 -3.18 -19.99 -13.28
C ASN A 238 -4.59 -20.13 -12.68
N ILE A 239 -5.23 -19.02 -12.25
CA ILE A 239 -6.60 -19.03 -11.72
C ILE A 239 -7.57 -19.23 -12.87
N THR A 240 -8.47 -20.23 -12.73
CA THR A 240 -9.54 -20.53 -13.66
C THR A 240 -10.92 -20.48 -13.01
N ASP A 241 -11.04 -20.87 -11.73
CA ASP A 241 -12.29 -20.87 -10.97
C ASP A 241 -12.27 -19.76 -9.92
N VAL A 242 -13.27 -18.87 -9.98
CA VAL A 242 -13.46 -17.71 -9.09
C VAL A 242 -14.80 -17.75 -8.35
N LYS A 243 -15.49 -18.91 -8.39
CA LYS A 243 -16.85 -19.05 -7.81
C LYS A 243 -16.92 -18.71 -6.33
N ALA A 244 -15.87 -19.01 -5.57
CA ALA A 244 -15.81 -18.69 -4.15
C ALA A 244 -15.71 -17.19 -3.84
N LEU A 245 -15.34 -16.34 -4.81
CA LEU A 245 -15.01 -14.93 -4.59
C LEU A 245 -16.21 -13.98 -4.66
N GLY A 246 -17.43 -14.49 -4.84
CA GLY A 246 -18.64 -13.69 -5.03
C GLY A 246 -19.04 -12.80 -3.85
N ASN A 247 -18.47 -12.99 -2.65
CA ASN A 247 -18.71 -12.16 -1.46
C ASN A 247 -17.54 -11.21 -1.12
N VAL A 248 -16.48 -11.20 -1.91
CA VAL A 248 -15.40 -10.21 -1.80
C VAL A 248 -15.95 -8.83 -2.14
N HIS A 249 -15.63 -7.81 -1.35
CA HIS A 249 -16.16 -6.47 -1.59
C HIS A 249 -15.40 -5.74 -2.70
N CYS A 250 -14.07 -5.72 -2.63
CA CYS A 250 -13.20 -5.17 -3.68
C CYS A 250 -12.32 -6.29 -4.25
N LEU A 251 -12.52 -6.64 -5.52
CA LEU A 251 -11.83 -7.74 -6.20
C LEU A 251 -11.10 -7.26 -7.45
N ASN A 252 -9.80 -7.47 -7.50
CA ASN A 252 -8.99 -7.23 -8.69
C ASN A 252 -8.51 -8.56 -9.28
N LEU A 253 -8.97 -8.88 -10.48
CA LEU A 253 -8.61 -10.06 -11.27
C LEU A 253 -7.97 -9.65 -12.61
N SER A 254 -7.54 -8.39 -12.73
CA SER A 254 -7.01 -7.89 -14.00
C SER A 254 -5.81 -8.72 -14.49
N TYR A 255 -5.71 -8.90 -15.80
CA TYR A 255 -4.67 -9.72 -16.45
C TYR A 255 -4.67 -11.21 -16.10
N SER A 256 -5.68 -11.73 -15.37
CA SER A 256 -5.86 -13.16 -15.09
C SER A 256 -6.56 -13.85 -16.27
N LYS A 257 -5.78 -14.09 -17.31
CA LYS A 257 -6.26 -14.42 -18.68
C LYS A 257 -6.91 -15.80 -18.85
N GLN A 258 -6.94 -16.64 -17.80
CA GLN A 258 -7.57 -17.97 -17.89
C GLN A 258 -9.02 -17.98 -17.39
N ILE A 259 -9.50 -16.91 -16.75
CA ILE A 259 -10.87 -16.80 -16.25
C ILE A 259 -11.83 -16.71 -17.43
N THR A 260 -12.87 -17.55 -17.41
CA THR A 260 -13.93 -17.60 -18.41
C THR A 260 -15.32 -17.38 -17.80
N ASP A 261 -15.57 -17.89 -16.59
CA ASP A 261 -16.85 -17.82 -15.88
C ASP A 261 -16.74 -16.82 -14.71
N VAL A 262 -17.54 -15.76 -14.78
CA VAL A 262 -17.64 -14.70 -13.76
C VAL A 262 -19.05 -14.62 -13.16
N SER A 263 -19.88 -15.64 -13.40
CA SER A 263 -21.30 -15.67 -13.01
C SER A 263 -21.52 -15.50 -11.49
N ALA A 264 -20.57 -15.93 -10.67
CA ALA A 264 -20.63 -15.78 -9.21
C ALA A 264 -20.31 -14.37 -8.72
N LEU A 265 -19.73 -13.48 -9.54
CA LEU A 265 -19.15 -12.20 -9.11
C LEU A 265 -20.16 -11.03 -9.07
N GLY A 266 -21.43 -11.26 -9.39
CA GLY A 266 -22.45 -10.21 -9.47
C GLY A 266 -22.79 -9.48 -8.16
N LYS A 267 -22.26 -9.91 -7.01
CA LYS A 267 -22.43 -9.24 -5.71
C LYS A 267 -21.19 -8.48 -5.27
N VAL A 268 -20.09 -8.58 -6.00
CA VAL A 268 -18.86 -7.80 -5.74
C VAL A 268 -19.17 -6.32 -5.95
N HIS A 269 -18.75 -5.46 -5.03
CA HIS A 269 -19.02 -4.02 -5.14
C HIS A 269 -18.09 -3.36 -6.16
N THR A 270 -16.79 -3.60 -6.05
CA THR A 270 -15.78 -3.09 -6.99
C THR A 270 -15.06 -4.26 -7.63
N LEU A 271 -15.20 -4.40 -8.95
CA LEU A 271 -14.66 -5.53 -9.71
C LEU A 271 -13.79 -5.04 -10.87
N ASN A 272 -12.53 -5.45 -10.87
CA ASN A 272 -11.62 -5.20 -11.98
C ASN A 272 -11.32 -6.50 -12.73
N LEU A 273 -11.76 -6.57 -13.97
CA LEU A 273 -11.55 -7.69 -14.90
C LEU A 273 -10.75 -7.26 -16.15
N ARG A 274 -10.06 -6.13 -16.08
CA ARG A 274 -9.26 -5.62 -17.20
C ARG A 274 -8.39 -6.71 -17.81
N GLU A 275 -8.35 -6.80 -19.13
CA GLU A 275 -7.52 -7.76 -19.91
C GLU A 275 -7.85 -9.25 -19.64
N CYS A 276 -9.02 -9.57 -19.05
CA CYS A 276 -9.52 -10.95 -18.92
C CYS A 276 -10.14 -11.40 -20.25
N ASN A 277 -9.32 -11.65 -21.25
CA ASN A 277 -9.70 -11.79 -22.65
C ASN A 277 -10.45 -13.08 -23.01
N LYS A 278 -10.74 -13.96 -22.05
CA LYS A 278 -11.56 -15.16 -22.29
C LYS A 278 -13.02 -15.00 -21.84
N ILE A 279 -13.35 -13.94 -21.10
CA ILE A 279 -14.72 -13.65 -20.66
C ILE A 279 -15.55 -13.27 -21.86
N THR A 280 -16.72 -13.89 -22.00
CA THR A 280 -17.70 -13.64 -23.06
C THR A 280 -19.07 -13.23 -22.52
N ASP A 281 -19.43 -13.71 -21.33
CA ASP A 281 -20.70 -13.47 -20.67
C ASP A 281 -20.51 -12.63 -19.40
N VAL A 282 -21.19 -11.49 -19.33
CA VAL A 282 -21.20 -10.54 -18.21
C VAL A 282 -22.62 -10.28 -17.70
N SER A 283 -23.57 -11.12 -18.08
CA SER A 283 -25.01 -10.96 -17.80
C SER A 283 -25.32 -10.86 -16.29
N THR A 284 -24.51 -11.47 -15.44
CA THR A 284 -24.69 -11.45 -13.98
C THR A 284 -24.08 -10.23 -13.29
N LEU A 285 -23.29 -9.40 -14.00
CA LEU A 285 -22.50 -8.31 -13.40
C LEU A 285 -23.27 -6.98 -13.27
N GLY A 286 -24.54 -6.92 -13.66
CA GLY A 286 -25.35 -5.70 -13.68
C GLY A 286 -25.56 -5.03 -12.31
N ASN A 287 -25.31 -5.71 -11.19
CA ASN A 287 -25.41 -5.15 -9.84
C ASN A 287 -24.06 -4.75 -9.23
N VAL A 288 -22.96 -4.92 -9.96
CA VAL A 288 -21.64 -4.43 -9.55
C VAL A 288 -21.67 -2.90 -9.59
N HIS A 289 -21.17 -2.24 -8.55
CA HIS A 289 -21.18 -0.77 -8.50
C HIS A 289 -20.10 -0.15 -9.39
N THR A 290 -18.87 -0.62 -9.26
CA THR A 290 -17.73 -0.18 -10.09
C THR A 290 -17.16 -1.38 -10.84
N LEU A 291 -17.20 -1.34 -12.17
CA LEU A 291 -16.81 -2.45 -13.04
C LEU A 291 -15.81 -2.01 -14.13
N ASP A 292 -14.59 -2.56 -14.07
CA ASP A 292 -13.59 -2.36 -15.13
C ASP A 292 -13.49 -3.62 -16.01
N LEU A 293 -13.95 -3.51 -17.24
CA LEU A 293 -13.89 -4.55 -18.29
C LEU A 293 -12.95 -4.13 -19.44
N ARG A 294 -12.08 -3.20 -19.21
CA ARG A 294 -11.17 -2.63 -20.21
C ARG A 294 -10.41 -3.71 -20.98
N LYS A 295 -10.44 -3.63 -22.32
CA LYS A 295 -9.80 -4.61 -23.22
C LYS A 295 -10.30 -6.05 -23.10
N CYS A 296 -11.51 -6.28 -22.62
CA CYS A 296 -12.15 -7.59 -22.65
C CYS A 296 -12.78 -7.83 -24.05
N ASN A 297 -11.97 -8.08 -25.05
CA ASN A 297 -12.36 -8.06 -26.46
C ASN A 297 -13.33 -9.18 -26.90
N LYS A 298 -13.63 -10.18 -26.07
CA LYS A 298 -14.62 -11.20 -26.39
C LYS A 298 -16.04 -10.86 -25.96
N ILE A 299 -16.22 -9.82 -25.14
CA ILE A 299 -17.53 -9.32 -24.74
C ILE A 299 -18.19 -8.66 -25.95
N LYS A 300 -19.45 -9.02 -26.22
CA LYS A 300 -20.28 -8.45 -27.28
C LYS A 300 -21.58 -7.87 -26.75
N ASP A 301 -22.17 -8.54 -25.76
CA ASP A 301 -23.41 -8.14 -25.12
C ASP A 301 -23.16 -7.52 -23.77
N VAL A 302 -23.59 -6.27 -23.61
CA VAL A 302 -23.49 -5.46 -22.39
C VAL A 302 -24.88 -5.02 -21.89
N SER A 303 -25.94 -5.61 -22.41
CA SER A 303 -27.33 -5.23 -22.10
C SER A 303 -27.69 -5.33 -20.63
N ALA A 304 -27.04 -6.23 -19.87
CA ALA A 304 -27.23 -6.39 -18.43
C ALA A 304 -26.54 -5.34 -17.58
N LEU A 305 -25.64 -4.52 -18.14
CA LEU A 305 -24.77 -3.62 -17.38
C LEU A 305 -25.36 -2.22 -17.13
N GLY A 306 -26.60 -1.98 -17.53
CA GLY A 306 -27.25 -0.66 -17.45
C GLY A 306 -27.43 -0.10 -16.04
N ASN A 307 -27.32 -0.91 -14.98
CA ASN A 307 -27.42 -0.47 -13.59
C ASN A 307 -26.04 -0.29 -12.89
N VAL A 308 -24.95 -0.61 -13.60
CA VAL A 308 -23.58 -0.36 -13.07
C VAL A 308 -23.40 1.15 -12.94
N TYR A 309 -22.90 1.62 -11.79
CA TYR A 309 -22.72 3.05 -11.55
C TYR A 309 -21.49 3.60 -12.30
N ASP A 310 -20.37 2.92 -12.19
CA ASP A 310 -19.09 3.30 -12.83
C ASP A 310 -18.61 2.13 -13.70
N LEU A 311 -18.70 2.30 -15.03
CA LEU A 311 -18.45 1.25 -16.02
C LEU A 311 -17.34 1.66 -16.99
N ASN A 312 -16.26 0.90 -17.02
CA ASN A 312 -15.21 1.07 -18.01
C ASN A 312 -15.22 -0.10 -19.03
N LEU A 313 -15.56 0.22 -20.26
CA LEU A 313 -15.55 -0.68 -21.41
C LEU A 313 -14.50 -0.28 -22.46
N SER A 314 -13.55 0.60 -22.09
CA SER A 314 -12.59 1.12 -23.06
C SER A 314 -11.80 0.01 -23.74
N CYS A 315 -11.57 0.17 -25.03
CA CYS A 315 -10.91 -0.81 -25.89
C CYS A 315 -11.59 -2.20 -25.94
N CYS A 316 -12.90 -2.28 -25.69
CA CYS A 316 -13.69 -3.48 -25.97
C CYS A 316 -14.18 -3.43 -27.42
N GLU A 317 -13.40 -3.94 -28.34
CA GLU A 317 -13.52 -3.72 -29.79
C GLU A 317 -14.78 -4.36 -30.40
N ASN A 318 -15.36 -5.38 -29.78
CA ASN A 318 -16.49 -6.13 -30.34
C ASN A 318 -17.87 -5.67 -29.82
N ILE A 319 -17.95 -4.63 -28.99
CA ILE A 319 -19.20 -4.05 -28.53
C ILE A 319 -19.76 -3.16 -29.64
N LYS A 320 -21.02 -3.37 -30.01
CA LYS A 320 -21.72 -2.59 -31.05
C LYS A 320 -22.97 -1.90 -30.50
N ASP A 321 -23.71 -2.54 -29.62
CA ASP A 321 -24.94 -2.02 -29.03
C ASP A 321 -24.69 -1.60 -27.59
N VAL A 322 -24.95 -0.33 -27.27
CA VAL A 322 -24.83 0.31 -25.95
C VAL A 322 -26.15 0.93 -25.49
N SER A 323 -27.28 0.56 -26.16
CA SER A 323 -28.61 1.13 -25.89
C SER A 323 -29.09 0.93 -24.46
N ALA A 324 -28.63 -0.13 -23.77
CA ALA A 324 -29.01 -0.40 -22.39
C ALA A 324 -28.21 0.42 -21.36
N LEU A 325 -27.14 1.14 -21.77
CA LEU A 325 -26.20 1.81 -20.85
C LEU A 325 -26.59 3.24 -20.46
N GLY A 326 -27.76 3.72 -20.87
CA GLY A 326 -28.21 5.10 -20.65
C GLY A 326 -28.35 5.53 -19.18
N ASN A 327 -28.44 4.60 -18.22
CA ASN A 327 -28.55 4.89 -16.79
C ASN A 327 -27.22 4.79 -16.04
N VAL A 328 -26.13 4.37 -16.70
CA VAL A 328 -24.79 4.35 -16.11
C VAL A 328 -24.37 5.79 -15.77
N HIS A 329 -23.81 6.01 -14.58
CA HIS A 329 -23.41 7.36 -14.18
C HIS A 329 -22.09 7.78 -14.84
N THR A 330 -21.08 6.94 -14.78
CA THR A 330 -19.78 7.14 -15.45
C THR A 330 -19.54 6.01 -16.44
N LEU A 331 -19.37 6.34 -17.72
CA LEU A 331 -19.18 5.37 -18.80
C LEU A 331 -17.99 5.73 -19.67
N ASP A 332 -16.98 4.83 -19.72
CA ASP A 332 -15.84 4.96 -20.64
C ASP A 332 -15.97 3.98 -21.81
N LEU A 333 -16.17 4.52 -23.00
CA LEU A 333 -16.22 3.81 -24.29
C LEU A 333 -15.06 4.23 -25.21
N SER A 334 -13.97 4.76 -24.64
CA SER A 334 -12.82 5.13 -25.45
C SER A 334 -12.26 3.92 -26.21
N CYS A 335 -11.83 4.13 -27.44
CA CYS A 335 -11.34 3.05 -28.33
C CYS A 335 -12.35 1.93 -28.67
N CYS A 336 -13.65 2.09 -28.40
CA CYS A 336 -14.69 1.19 -28.89
C CYS A 336 -15.10 1.59 -30.31
N CYS A 337 -14.38 1.08 -31.32
CA CYS A 337 -14.49 1.57 -32.70
C CYS A 337 -15.75 1.08 -33.43
N ASP A 338 -16.37 -0.01 -33.01
CA ASP A 338 -17.50 -0.65 -33.66
C ASP A 338 -18.86 -0.05 -33.25
N ILE A 339 -18.89 0.83 -32.24
CA ILE A 339 -20.09 1.54 -31.80
C ILE A 339 -20.43 2.61 -32.84
N THR A 340 -21.69 2.63 -33.31
CA THR A 340 -22.18 3.58 -34.30
C THR A 340 -23.35 4.43 -33.81
N ASP A 341 -24.06 3.98 -32.78
CA ASP A 341 -25.21 4.67 -32.19
C ASP A 341 -24.99 4.89 -30.68
N ILE A 342 -25.08 6.14 -30.25
CA ILE A 342 -24.99 6.57 -28.85
C ILE A 342 -26.20 7.36 -28.38
N SER A 343 -27.32 7.31 -29.15
CA SER A 343 -28.55 8.08 -28.88
C SER A 343 -29.16 7.80 -27.51
N ALA A 344 -28.99 6.57 -26.98
CA ALA A 344 -29.48 6.17 -25.66
C ALA A 344 -28.61 6.73 -24.49
N LEU A 345 -27.42 7.29 -24.74
CA LEU A 345 -26.46 7.68 -23.69
C LEU A 345 -26.63 9.12 -23.22
N GLY A 346 -27.70 9.82 -23.59
CA GLY A 346 -27.93 11.24 -23.28
C GLY A 346 -28.02 11.55 -21.78
N ASN A 347 -28.39 10.56 -20.94
CA ASN A 347 -28.48 10.73 -19.47
C ASN A 347 -27.21 10.34 -18.72
N VAL A 348 -26.19 9.81 -19.40
CA VAL A 348 -24.90 9.46 -18.76
C VAL A 348 -24.19 10.73 -18.30
N HIS A 349 -23.93 10.83 -16.99
CA HIS A 349 -23.36 12.05 -16.41
C HIS A 349 -21.92 12.28 -16.89
N THR A 350 -21.07 11.28 -16.83
CA THR A 350 -19.69 11.34 -17.32
C THR A 350 -19.50 10.31 -18.43
N LEU A 351 -19.46 10.80 -19.69
CA LEU A 351 -19.33 9.95 -20.87
C LEU A 351 -18.01 10.24 -21.59
N ILE A 352 -17.14 9.22 -21.65
CA ILE A 352 -15.86 9.25 -22.36
C ILE A 352 -16.02 8.43 -23.64
N LEU A 353 -15.82 9.07 -24.79
CA LEU A 353 -16.03 8.47 -26.10
C LEU A 353 -14.75 8.42 -26.93
N HIS A 354 -14.71 7.50 -27.85
CA HIS A 354 -13.73 7.55 -28.94
C HIS A 354 -13.95 8.80 -29.81
N TYR A 355 -12.89 9.39 -30.34
CA TYR A 355 -12.94 10.67 -31.09
C TYR A 355 -13.95 10.69 -32.23
N HIS A 356 -14.18 9.57 -32.95
CA HIS A 356 -15.11 9.51 -34.06
C HIS A 356 -16.59 9.63 -33.62
N LEU A 357 -16.89 9.30 -32.34
CA LEU A 357 -18.25 9.41 -31.77
C LEU A 357 -18.56 10.79 -31.21
N ASN A 358 -17.53 11.61 -30.92
CA ASN A 358 -17.72 12.94 -30.36
C ASN A 358 -18.54 13.87 -31.29
N LYS A 359 -18.53 13.61 -32.59
CA LYS A 359 -19.38 14.34 -33.55
C LYS A 359 -20.89 14.16 -33.32
N TYR A 360 -21.31 13.08 -32.67
CA TYR A 360 -22.71 12.80 -32.36
C TYR A 360 -23.15 13.39 -31.01
N LYS A 361 -22.21 13.78 -30.13
CA LYS A 361 -22.50 14.40 -28.82
C LYS A 361 -22.97 15.86 -28.95
N ASN A 362 -22.61 16.56 -30.03
CA ASN A 362 -22.90 18.00 -30.25
C ASN A 362 -24.07 18.25 -31.20
N GLY A 363 -24.84 17.24 -31.55
CA GLY A 363 -25.91 17.30 -32.57
C GLY A 363 -27.34 17.11 -32.04
N SER A 364 -27.58 17.31 -30.72
CA SER A 364 -28.92 17.30 -30.14
C SER A 364 -29.19 18.60 -29.38
#